data_990f9f55115d2ff5d1fff89008e0f54e
#
_entry.id   990f9f55115d2ff5d1fff89008e0f54e
#
_cell.length_a   1.000
_cell.length_b   1.000
_cell.length_c   1.000
_cell.angle_alpha   90.00
_cell.angle_beta   90.00
_cell.angle_gamma   90.00
#
_symmetry.space_group_name_H-M   'P 1'
#
loop_
_entity.id
_entity.type
_entity.pdbx_description
1 polymer ?
#
loop_
_entity_poly.entity_id
_entity_poly.type
_entity_poly.pdbx_seq_one_letter_code
_entity_poly.pdbx_strand_id
1 'polypeptide(L)'
;MSEPQKKFYLTTPIYYVNARPHIGHAYTTIAADVIARRHRLLGDDTFLLTGTDEHGQKIERSAAAAGIPPQQFADQVSASFKALWDRMGITYNDYIRTTDPRHKRGVQKLWKTLADRGAIYLSTYTGQYSIGEEMFVEGPPGTIGPDGKPTETVTEENYFFKLSEYQLRLINLIESNEQIGRAHV
;
A
#
# COMPACT_ATOMS: atom_id res chain seq x y z
N MET A 1 11.24 -39.54 -0.34
CA MET A 1 10.95 -38.22 -0.96
C MET A 1 10.45 -37.34 0.19
N SER A 2 11.16 -36.27 0.52
CA SER A 2 10.69 -35.34 1.56
C SER A 2 9.40 -34.67 1.10
N GLU A 3 8.44 -34.53 2.01
CA GLU A 3 7.22 -33.78 1.72
C GLU A 3 7.59 -32.35 1.26
N PRO A 4 6.82 -31.75 0.32
CA PRO A 4 7.08 -30.41 -0.11
C PRO A 4 6.94 -29.44 1.06
N GLN A 5 7.94 -28.59 1.25
CA GLN A 5 7.98 -27.62 2.34
C GLN A 5 6.77 -26.67 2.21
N LYS A 6 6.05 -26.46 3.33
CA LYS A 6 4.90 -25.55 3.36
C LYS A 6 5.36 -24.12 3.09
N LYS A 7 4.70 -23.44 2.15
CA LYS A 7 4.97 -22.03 1.85
C LYS A 7 4.20 -21.11 2.79
N PHE A 8 4.91 -20.11 3.32
CA PHE A 8 4.32 -19.07 4.15
C PHE A 8 4.75 -17.69 3.66
N TYR A 9 3.78 -16.88 3.22
CA TYR A 9 4.00 -15.53 2.72
C TYR A 9 3.39 -14.51 3.68
N LEU A 10 4.18 -13.52 4.09
CA LEU A 10 3.78 -12.47 5.02
C LEU A 10 4.23 -11.12 4.51
N THR A 11 3.36 -10.12 4.63
CA THR A 11 3.68 -8.72 4.31
C THR A 11 3.47 -7.82 5.51
N THR A 12 4.22 -6.73 5.59
CA THR A 12 3.85 -5.57 6.39
C THR A 12 3.02 -4.60 5.53
N PRO A 13 2.34 -3.60 6.12
CA PRO A 13 2.01 -2.39 5.36
C PRO A 13 3.26 -1.80 4.72
N ILE A 14 3.12 -1.18 3.55
CA ILE A 14 4.18 -0.34 2.99
C ILE A 14 4.03 1.07 3.57
N TYR A 15 5.14 1.65 4.04
CA TYR A 15 5.09 2.88 4.83
C TYR A 15 5.22 4.12 3.95
N TYR A 16 4.37 5.13 4.19
CA TYR A 16 4.50 6.42 3.53
C TYR A 16 5.81 7.11 3.88
N VAL A 17 6.49 7.63 2.85
CA VAL A 17 7.77 8.34 2.98
C VAL A 17 7.59 9.84 3.19
N ASN A 18 6.52 10.26 3.86
CA ASN A 18 6.25 11.67 4.18
C ASN A 18 6.98 12.16 5.44
N ALA A 19 7.49 11.26 6.26
CA ALA A 19 8.22 11.53 7.49
C ALA A 19 9.21 10.41 7.84
N ARG A 20 10.05 10.65 8.84
CA ARG A 20 10.97 9.63 9.37
C ARG A 20 10.20 8.48 10.04
N PRO A 21 10.78 7.25 10.06
CA PRO A 21 10.19 6.14 10.79
C PRO A 21 9.98 6.47 12.28
N HIS A 22 8.89 5.95 12.83
CA HIS A 22 8.55 6.09 14.25
C HIS A 22 8.18 4.75 14.86
N ILE A 23 7.90 4.72 16.17
CA ILE A 23 7.67 3.48 16.93
C ILE A 23 6.48 2.66 16.42
N GLY A 24 5.45 3.30 15.85
CA GLY A 24 4.31 2.58 15.25
C GLY A 24 4.72 1.72 14.07
N HIS A 25 5.59 2.24 13.20
CA HIS A 25 6.16 1.45 12.09
C HIS A 25 7.02 0.29 12.61
N ALA A 26 7.84 0.54 13.64
CA ALA A 26 8.69 -0.48 14.25
C ALA A 26 7.85 -1.60 14.89
N TYR A 27 6.77 -1.27 15.59
CA TYR A 27 5.87 -2.24 16.22
C TYR A 27 5.32 -3.24 15.20
N THR A 28 4.75 -2.75 14.10
CA THR A 28 4.17 -3.60 13.05
C THR A 28 5.24 -4.48 12.38
N THR A 29 6.42 -3.90 12.10
CA THR A 29 7.51 -4.63 11.44
C THR A 29 8.10 -5.71 12.34
N ILE A 30 8.29 -5.43 13.64
CA ILE A 30 8.75 -6.41 14.63
C ILE A 30 7.75 -7.55 14.76
N ALA A 31 6.45 -7.26 14.86
CA ALA A 31 5.41 -8.29 14.95
C ALA A 31 5.43 -9.23 13.73
N ALA A 32 5.57 -8.67 12.52
CA ALA A 32 5.70 -9.46 11.30
C ALA A 32 6.98 -10.31 11.29
N ASP A 33 8.11 -9.75 11.71
CA ASP A 33 9.38 -10.46 11.78
C ASP A 33 9.34 -11.63 12.78
N VAL A 34 8.70 -11.45 13.94
CA VAL A 34 8.50 -12.53 14.92
C VAL A 34 7.71 -13.69 14.31
N ILE A 35 6.63 -13.39 13.59
CA ILE A 35 5.82 -14.40 12.91
C ILE A 35 6.65 -15.11 11.84
N ALA A 36 7.40 -14.37 11.02
CA ALA A 36 8.25 -14.94 9.98
C ALA A 36 9.34 -15.85 10.55
N ARG A 37 9.99 -15.42 11.63
CA ARG A 37 11.00 -16.25 12.35
C ARG A 37 10.39 -17.53 12.90
N ARG A 38 9.20 -17.46 13.49
CA ARG A 38 8.48 -18.63 13.99
C ARG A 38 8.23 -19.64 12.87
N HIS A 39 7.74 -19.19 11.71
CA HIS A 39 7.47 -20.08 10.58
C HIS A 39 8.74 -20.72 10.03
N ARG A 40 9.84 -19.98 9.95
CA ARG A 40 11.15 -20.54 9.58
C ARG A 40 11.64 -21.60 10.57
N LEU A 41 11.46 -21.37 11.88
CA LEU A 41 11.79 -22.37 12.91
C LEU A 41 10.94 -23.64 12.82
N LEU A 42 9.71 -23.54 12.32
CA LEU A 42 8.83 -24.68 12.05
C LEU A 42 9.18 -25.42 10.73
N GLY A 43 10.15 -24.92 9.98
CA GLY A 43 10.57 -25.50 8.71
C GLY A 43 9.79 -25.02 7.48
N ASP A 44 8.95 -24.01 7.61
CA ASP A 44 8.21 -23.44 6.47
C ASP A 44 9.13 -22.64 5.53
N ASP A 45 8.88 -22.73 4.21
CA ASP A 45 9.47 -21.83 3.20
C ASP A 45 8.82 -20.46 3.33
N THR A 46 9.46 -19.59 4.11
CA THR A 46 8.89 -18.31 4.55
C THR A 46 9.43 -17.12 3.78
N PHE A 47 8.55 -16.28 3.23
CA PHE A 47 8.90 -15.04 2.57
C PHE A 47 8.23 -13.86 3.29
N LEU A 48 9.03 -12.95 3.85
CA LEU A 48 8.59 -11.69 4.47
C LEU A 48 8.90 -10.52 3.54
N LEU A 49 7.86 -9.79 3.13
CA LEU A 49 7.96 -8.58 2.31
C LEU A 49 7.60 -7.36 3.14
N THR A 50 8.43 -6.33 3.05
CA THR A 50 8.17 -4.98 3.57
C THR A 50 8.54 -3.94 2.51
N GLY A 51 8.32 -2.65 2.78
CA GLY A 51 8.68 -1.62 1.82
C GLY A 51 8.13 -0.25 2.14
N THR A 52 8.16 0.63 1.12
CA THR A 52 7.68 2.01 1.21
C THR A 52 6.72 2.36 0.10
N ASP A 53 5.70 3.17 0.46
CA ASP A 53 4.77 3.81 -0.47
C ASP A 53 5.26 5.24 -0.75
N GLU A 54 5.55 5.52 -2.02
CA GLU A 54 6.36 6.67 -2.43
C GLU A 54 5.63 7.61 -3.39
N HIS A 55 4.31 7.51 -3.49
CA HIS A 55 3.48 8.36 -4.34
C HIS A 55 2.45 9.14 -3.50
N GLY A 56 1.91 10.23 -4.07
CA GLY A 56 0.83 11.01 -3.49
C GLY A 56 1.21 12.43 -3.11
N GLN A 57 0.19 13.27 -2.93
CA GLN A 57 0.34 14.71 -2.68
C GLN A 57 1.08 15.02 -1.37
N LYS A 58 0.95 14.16 -0.35
CA LYS A 58 1.65 14.36 0.93
C LYS A 58 3.16 14.33 0.75
N ILE A 59 3.65 13.43 -0.11
CA ILE A 59 5.09 13.31 -0.41
C ILE A 59 5.58 14.52 -1.21
N GLU A 60 4.81 14.96 -2.21
CA GLU A 60 5.13 16.18 -2.99
C GLU A 60 5.22 17.42 -2.09
N ARG A 61 4.26 17.60 -1.16
CA ARG A 61 4.27 18.71 -0.20
C ARG A 61 5.47 18.64 0.74
N SER A 62 5.80 17.44 1.25
CA SER A 62 6.97 17.25 2.13
C SER A 62 8.28 17.53 1.39
N ALA A 63 8.40 17.10 0.14
CA ALA A 63 9.55 17.37 -0.72
C ALA A 63 9.69 18.88 -1.02
N ALA A 64 8.58 19.55 -1.36
CA ALA A 64 8.56 21.00 -1.59
C ALA A 64 8.97 21.77 -0.33
N ALA A 65 8.47 21.38 0.85
CA ALA A 65 8.88 21.97 2.13
C ALA A 65 10.36 21.75 2.44
N ALA A 66 10.94 20.65 1.99
CA ALA A 66 12.37 20.34 2.11
C ALA A 66 13.22 20.99 1.00
N GLY A 67 12.63 21.60 -0.01
CA GLY A 67 13.33 22.26 -1.12
C GLY A 67 14.05 21.27 -2.07
N ILE A 68 13.60 20.03 -2.17
CA ILE A 68 14.21 19.00 -3.02
C ILE A 68 13.16 18.29 -3.91
N PRO A 69 13.58 17.66 -5.03
CA PRO A 69 12.67 16.91 -5.89
C PRO A 69 11.97 15.76 -5.14
N PRO A 70 10.70 15.44 -5.45
CA PRO A 70 9.94 14.37 -4.79
C PRO A 70 10.65 13.01 -4.80
N GLN A 71 11.26 12.62 -5.92
CA GLN A 71 11.99 11.35 -5.99
C GLN A 71 13.19 11.33 -5.03
N GLN A 72 13.95 12.42 -4.95
CA GLN A 72 15.10 12.52 -4.04
C GLN A 72 14.66 12.47 -2.58
N PHE A 73 13.54 13.11 -2.25
CA PHE A 73 12.95 13.04 -0.92
C PHE A 73 12.54 11.61 -0.57
N ALA A 74 11.82 10.94 -1.47
CA ALA A 74 11.42 9.54 -1.31
C ALA A 74 12.63 8.61 -1.13
N ASP A 75 13.69 8.80 -1.91
CA ASP A 75 14.93 8.02 -1.82
C ASP A 75 15.58 8.15 -0.43
N GLN A 76 15.67 9.37 0.10
CA GLN A 76 16.27 9.63 1.41
C GLN A 76 15.45 9.02 2.55
N VAL A 77 14.14 9.19 2.53
CA VAL A 77 13.26 8.68 3.59
C VAL A 77 13.18 7.15 3.53
N SER A 78 13.01 6.57 2.35
CA SER A 78 13.00 5.11 2.17
C SER A 78 14.31 4.48 2.64
N ALA A 79 15.45 5.08 2.31
CA ALA A 79 16.75 4.63 2.81
C ALA A 79 16.83 4.65 4.34
N SER A 80 16.19 5.63 5.00
CA SER A 80 16.16 5.70 6.48
C SER A 80 15.33 4.58 7.10
N PHE A 81 14.21 4.19 6.48
CA PHE A 81 13.41 3.02 6.89
C PHE A 81 14.23 1.74 6.74
N LYS A 82 14.82 1.53 5.56
CA LYS A 82 15.63 0.34 5.30
C LYS A 82 16.79 0.21 6.28
N ALA A 83 17.54 1.29 6.50
CA ALA A 83 18.66 1.31 7.45
C ALA A 83 18.21 1.01 8.89
N LEU A 84 17.02 1.47 9.30
CA LEU A 84 16.46 1.15 10.61
C LEU A 84 16.13 -0.34 10.73
N TRP A 85 15.47 -0.93 9.72
CA TRP A 85 15.16 -2.37 9.72
C TRP A 85 16.41 -3.24 9.74
N ASP A 86 17.43 -2.87 8.98
CA ASP A 86 18.74 -3.56 8.97
C ASP A 86 19.40 -3.49 10.37
N ARG A 87 19.39 -2.32 11.01
CA ARG A 87 19.93 -2.16 12.40
C ARG A 87 19.16 -2.92 13.46
N MET A 88 17.85 -3.08 13.27
CA MET A 88 16.98 -3.87 14.17
C MET A 88 17.07 -5.36 13.90
N GLY A 89 17.79 -5.80 12.87
CA GLY A 89 17.94 -7.19 12.49
C GLY A 89 16.64 -7.81 11.97
N ILE A 90 15.76 -7.02 11.35
CA ILE A 90 14.54 -7.52 10.70
C ILE A 90 14.91 -8.44 9.54
N THR A 91 14.32 -9.62 9.50
CA THR A 91 14.68 -10.69 8.56
C THR A 91 13.81 -10.72 7.31
N TYR A 92 13.47 -9.54 6.76
CA TYR A 92 12.74 -9.46 5.49
C TYR A 92 13.53 -10.10 4.35
N ASN A 93 12.80 -10.75 3.43
CA ASN A 93 13.39 -11.34 2.22
C ASN A 93 13.52 -10.32 1.11
N ASP A 94 12.60 -9.35 1.07
CA ASP A 94 12.59 -8.31 0.06
C ASP A 94 12.05 -7.00 0.63
N TYR A 95 12.57 -5.89 0.08
CA TYR A 95 12.14 -4.53 0.37
C TYR A 95 11.66 -3.88 -0.92
N ILE A 96 10.35 -3.70 -1.06
CA ILE A 96 9.74 -3.11 -2.25
C ILE A 96 9.55 -1.61 -2.09
N ARG A 97 9.85 -0.87 -3.15
CA ARG A 97 9.55 0.55 -3.28
C ARG A 97 8.53 0.72 -4.41
N THR A 98 7.49 1.51 -4.20
CA THR A 98 6.50 1.72 -5.26
C THR A 98 7.07 2.50 -6.46
N THR A 99 8.20 3.19 -6.28
CA THR A 99 8.96 3.83 -7.37
C THR A 99 9.91 2.88 -8.12
N ASP A 100 10.15 1.66 -7.62
CA ASP A 100 11.01 0.68 -8.30
C ASP A 100 10.50 0.34 -9.71
N PRO A 101 11.40 0.23 -10.70
CA PRO A 101 11.00 -0.19 -12.05
C PRO A 101 10.29 -1.54 -12.09
N ARG A 102 10.64 -2.48 -11.19
CA ARG A 102 9.98 -3.79 -11.11
C ARG A 102 8.53 -3.66 -10.63
N HIS A 103 8.26 -2.78 -9.64
CA HIS A 103 6.91 -2.50 -9.17
C HIS A 103 6.08 -1.84 -10.26
N LYS A 104 6.61 -0.78 -10.89
CA LYS A 104 5.93 -0.07 -11.98
C LYS A 104 5.55 -1.01 -13.13
N ARG A 105 6.45 -1.92 -13.54
CA ARG A 105 6.12 -2.92 -14.57
C ARG A 105 5.00 -3.86 -14.14
N GLY A 106 4.97 -4.28 -12.87
CA GLY A 106 3.90 -5.11 -12.32
C GLY A 106 2.55 -4.41 -12.37
N VAL A 107 2.49 -3.16 -11.91
CA VAL A 107 1.30 -2.31 -11.93
C VAL A 107 0.80 -2.10 -13.37
N GLN A 108 1.70 -1.71 -14.28
CA GLN A 108 1.35 -1.51 -15.70
C GLN A 108 0.81 -2.76 -16.36
N LYS A 109 1.38 -3.93 -16.05
CA LYS A 109 0.88 -5.22 -16.57
C LYS A 109 -0.52 -5.52 -16.04
N LEU A 110 -0.75 -5.34 -14.74
CA LEU A 110 -2.07 -5.55 -14.13
C LEU A 110 -3.09 -4.58 -14.72
N TRP A 111 -2.76 -3.30 -14.78
CA TRP A 111 -3.58 -2.26 -15.39
C TRP A 111 -4.00 -2.62 -16.80
N LYS A 112 -3.03 -2.94 -17.67
CA LYS A 112 -3.32 -3.33 -19.04
C LYS A 112 -4.21 -4.56 -19.11
N THR A 113 -3.98 -5.56 -18.27
CA THR A 113 -4.81 -6.77 -18.23
C THR A 113 -6.27 -6.45 -17.87
N LEU A 114 -6.49 -5.53 -16.91
CA LEU A 114 -7.84 -5.12 -16.52
C LEU A 114 -8.51 -4.24 -17.57
N ALA A 115 -7.75 -3.35 -18.20
CA ALA A 115 -8.24 -2.52 -19.30
C ALA A 115 -8.65 -3.38 -20.51
N ASP A 116 -7.82 -4.34 -20.92
CA ASP A 116 -8.10 -5.27 -22.02
C ASP A 116 -9.35 -6.13 -21.74
N ARG A 117 -9.67 -6.38 -20.47
CA ARG A 117 -10.91 -7.09 -20.05
C ARG A 117 -12.13 -6.16 -19.92
N GLY A 118 -11.98 -4.87 -20.16
CA GLY A 118 -13.05 -3.89 -20.00
C GLY A 118 -13.45 -3.62 -18.54
N ALA A 119 -12.61 -4.02 -17.57
CA ALA A 119 -12.85 -3.77 -16.15
C ALA A 119 -12.49 -2.35 -15.71
N ILE A 120 -11.83 -1.58 -16.59
CA ILE A 120 -11.47 -0.18 -16.36
C ILE A 120 -12.17 0.68 -17.42
N TYR A 121 -12.70 1.82 -17.01
CA TYR A 121 -13.38 2.78 -17.88
C TYR A 121 -13.00 4.21 -17.50
N LEU A 122 -13.02 5.12 -18.50
CA LEU A 122 -12.81 6.55 -18.29
C LEU A 122 -14.14 7.21 -17.92
N SER A 123 -14.16 8.06 -16.91
CA SER A 123 -15.31 8.83 -16.49
C SER A 123 -14.89 10.10 -15.76
N THR A 124 -15.84 11.04 -15.65
CA THR A 124 -15.65 12.25 -14.85
C THR A 124 -16.39 12.10 -13.53
N TYR A 125 -15.73 12.45 -12.45
CA TYR A 125 -16.31 12.48 -11.12
C TYR A 125 -16.13 13.85 -10.49
N THR A 126 -17.19 14.37 -9.88
CA THR A 126 -17.15 15.59 -9.08
C THR A 126 -17.60 15.27 -7.67
N GLY A 127 -16.78 15.60 -6.68
CA GLY A 127 -17.09 15.34 -5.28
C GLY A 127 -16.32 16.25 -4.33
N GLN A 128 -16.64 16.11 -3.04
CA GLN A 128 -15.93 16.81 -1.98
C GLN A 128 -14.70 15.99 -1.58
N TYR A 129 -13.51 16.54 -1.70
CA TYR A 129 -12.25 15.85 -1.46
C TYR A 129 -11.59 16.33 -0.15
N SER A 130 -11.32 15.40 0.75
CA SER A 130 -10.50 15.65 1.94
C SER A 130 -9.03 15.42 1.60
N ILE A 131 -8.25 16.50 1.58
CA ILE A 131 -6.82 16.44 1.27
C ILE A 131 -6.05 15.71 2.37
N GLY A 132 -6.47 15.88 3.63
CA GLY A 132 -5.83 15.23 4.79
C GLY A 132 -5.95 13.71 4.75
N GLU A 133 -7.13 13.20 4.40
CA GLU A 133 -7.44 11.77 4.34
C GLU A 133 -7.29 11.17 2.93
N GLU A 134 -7.00 12.01 1.92
CA GLU A 134 -6.83 11.57 0.51
C GLU A 134 -8.04 10.77 -0.02
N MET A 135 -9.26 11.23 0.33
CA MET A 135 -10.50 10.56 -0.04
C MET A 135 -11.62 11.53 -0.40
N PHE A 136 -12.56 11.06 -1.23
CA PHE A 136 -13.81 11.76 -1.44
C PHE A 136 -14.78 11.52 -0.27
N VAL A 137 -15.49 12.57 0.12
CA VAL A 137 -16.48 12.58 1.19
C VAL A 137 -17.85 12.95 0.61
N GLU A 138 -18.89 12.25 1.00
CA GLU A 138 -20.25 12.60 0.60
C GLU A 138 -20.73 13.85 1.34
N GLY A 139 -21.34 14.78 0.61
CA GLY A 139 -21.93 15.98 1.20
C GLY A 139 -21.87 17.21 0.28
N PRO A 140 -22.47 18.32 0.69
CA PRO A 140 -22.43 19.59 -0.06
C PRO A 140 -21.03 20.22 -0.04
N PRO A 141 -20.78 21.22 -0.90
CA PRO A 141 -19.53 21.98 -0.89
C PRO A 141 -19.17 22.50 0.50
N GLY A 142 -17.92 22.26 0.93
CA GLY A 142 -17.42 22.66 2.24
C GLY A 142 -17.76 21.71 3.39
N THR A 143 -18.29 20.51 3.13
CA THR A 143 -18.46 19.46 4.13
C THR A 143 -17.14 19.26 4.90
N ILE A 144 -17.24 19.08 6.21
CA ILE A 144 -16.08 18.81 7.06
C ILE A 144 -15.64 17.35 6.86
N GLY A 145 -14.40 17.15 6.46
CA GLY A 145 -13.80 15.83 6.31
C GLY A 145 -13.50 15.13 7.64
N PRO A 146 -13.12 13.84 7.61
CA PRO A 146 -12.77 13.09 8.82
C PRO A 146 -11.57 13.67 9.58
N ASP A 147 -10.72 14.44 8.90
CA ASP A 147 -9.59 15.18 9.47
C ASP A 147 -9.99 16.49 10.18
N GLY A 148 -11.32 16.77 10.27
CA GLY A 148 -11.86 17.98 10.88
C GLY A 148 -11.69 19.26 10.07
N LYS A 149 -11.28 19.16 8.80
CA LYS A 149 -11.08 20.31 7.89
C LYS A 149 -12.15 20.35 6.81
N PRO A 150 -12.43 21.57 6.24
CA PRO A 150 -13.31 21.67 5.10
C PRO A 150 -12.73 20.92 3.89
N THR A 151 -13.62 20.24 3.17
CA THR A 151 -13.30 19.59 1.90
C THR A 151 -13.29 20.61 0.76
N GLU A 152 -12.59 20.26 -0.32
CA GLU A 152 -12.57 21.02 -1.57
C GLU A 152 -13.42 20.31 -2.63
N THR A 153 -14.15 21.09 -3.44
CA THR A 153 -14.86 20.52 -4.59
C THR A 153 -13.85 20.25 -5.69
N VAL A 154 -13.67 18.99 -6.05
CA VAL A 154 -12.75 18.53 -7.08
C VAL A 154 -13.53 17.84 -8.18
N THR A 155 -13.23 18.20 -9.43
CA THR A 155 -13.73 17.52 -10.64
C THR A 155 -12.54 16.92 -11.36
N GLU A 156 -12.57 15.60 -11.54
CA GLU A 156 -11.50 14.85 -12.20
C GLU A 156 -12.07 13.96 -13.31
N GLU A 157 -11.44 14.00 -14.47
CA GLU A 157 -11.56 12.93 -15.45
C GLU A 157 -10.51 11.86 -15.12
N ASN A 158 -10.95 10.66 -14.81
CA ASN A 158 -10.07 9.61 -14.35
C ASN A 158 -10.56 8.23 -14.80
N TYR A 159 -9.68 7.24 -14.65
CA TYR A 159 -10.03 5.86 -14.87
C TYR A 159 -10.62 5.23 -13.62
N PHE A 160 -11.73 4.54 -13.78
CA PHE A 160 -12.45 3.84 -12.72
C PHE A 160 -12.43 2.34 -12.95
N PHE A 161 -12.35 1.60 -11.85
CA PHE A 161 -12.49 0.14 -11.86
C PHE A 161 -13.93 -0.25 -11.57
N LYS A 162 -14.48 -1.17 -12.34
CA LYS A 162 -15.86 -1.67 -12.17
C LYS A 162 -15.99 -2.61 -10.97
N LEU A 163 -15.73 -2.10 -9.77
CA LEU A 163 -15.68 -2.90 -8.54
C LEU A 163 -17.00 -3.63 -8.27
N SER A 164 -18.16 -3.02 -8.58
CA SER A 164 -19.48 -3.62 -8.38
C SER A 164 -19.69 -4.93 -9.13
N GLU A 165 -19.03 -5.12 -10.28
CA GLU A 165 -19.11 -6.38 -11.05
C GLU A 165 -18.41 -7.55 -10.33
N TYR A 166 -17.54 -7.27 -9.36
CA TYR A 166 -16.80 -8.25 -8.57
C TYR A 166 -17.42 -8.55 -7.21
N GLN A 167 -18.42 -7.76 -6.77
CA GLN A 167 -18.99 -7.80 -5.42
C GLN A 167 -19.43 -9.20 -5.00
N LEU A 168 -20.28 -9.86 -5.79
CA LEU A 168 -20.80 -11.18 -5.42
C LEU A 168 -19.71 -12.25 -5.38
N ARG A 169 -18.70 -12.16 -6.26
CA ARG A 169 -17.57 -13.09 -6.26
C ARG A 169 -16.71 -12.91 -5.01
N LEU A 170 -16.49 -11.67 -4.57
CA LEU A 170 -15.76 -11.37 -3.35
C LEU A 170 -16.50 -11.85 -2.10
N ILE A 171 -17.81 -11.61 -2.03
CA ILE A 171 -18.66 -12.10 -0.92
C ILE A 171 -18.57 -13.62 -0.84
N ASN A 172 -18.83 -14.32 -1.95
CA ASN A 172 -18.77 -15.79 -1.99
C ASN A 172 -17.38 -16.32 -1.59
N LEU A 173 -16.31 -15.68 -2.03
CA LEU A 173 -14.93 -16.06 -1.67
C LEU A 173 -14.68 -15.92 -0.18
N ILE A 174 -15.20 -14.86 0.44
CA ILE A 174 -15.08 -14.60 1.88
C ILE A 174 -15.92 -15.61 2.68
N GLU A 175 -17.15 -15.87 2.25
CA GLU A 175 -18.08 -16.78 2.94
C GLU A 175 -17.66 -18.25 2.80
N SER A 176 -17.04 -18.65 1.68
CA SER A 176 -16.54 -20.03 1.48
C SER A 176 -15.30 -20.36 2.31
N ASN A 177 -14.71 -19.41 3.03
CA ASN A 177 -13.42 -19.56 3.73
C ASN A 177 -12.23 -19.98 2.82
N GLU A 178 -12.34 -19.88 1.52
CA GLU A 178 -11.25 -20.09 0.56
C GLU A 178 -10.33 -18.86 0.49
N GLN A 179 -10.04 -18.26 1.63
CA GLN A 179 -9.35 -16.99 1.70
C GLN A 179 -7.85 -17.09 1.42
N ILE A 180 -7.38 -16.12 0.67
CA ILE A 180 -5.96 -15.80 0.50
C ILE A 180 -5.48 -14.91 1.67
N GLY A 181 -5.56 -15.42 2.90
CA GLY A 181 -5.02 -14.73 4.06
C GLY A 181 -6.03 -13.89 4.86
N ARG A 182 -5.57 -13.27 5.96
CA ARG A 182 -6.33 -12.33 6.78
C ARG A 182 -5.98 -10.91 6.40
N ALA A 183 -6.95 -10.14 5.95
CA ALA A 183 -6.84 -8.69 5.99
C ALA A 183 -7.03 -8.26 7.46
N HIS A 184 -6.07 -7.55 8.03
CA HIS A 184 -6.30 -6.82 9.26
C HIS A 184 -6.95 -5.50 8.88
N VAL A 185 -8.16 -5.33 9.33
CA VAL A 185 -8.85 -4.03 9.36
C VAL A 185 -8.42 -3.32 10.64
#